data_f5c39f6f58136e87791e19b00e2f8f9e
#
_entry.id   f5c39f6f58136e87791e19b00e2f8f9e
#
_cell.length_a   1.000
_cell.length_b   1.000
_cell.length_c   1.000
_cell.angle_alpha   90.00
_cell.angle_beta   90.00
_cell.angle_gamma   90.00
#
_symmetry.space_group_name_H-M   'P 1'
#
loop_
_entity.id
_entity.type
_entity.pdbx_description
1 polymer ?
#
loop_
_entity_poly.entity_id
_entity_poly.type
_entity_poly.pdbx_seq_one_letter_code
_entity_poly.pdbx_strand_id
1 'polypeptide(L)'
;RVSVTSSINTWNENESLNSRIMVAGGGGGGYYNSDANYGTGGAGGGLTGYNGSGTNGPGTGGTQVSGGYDKSASSFGIGGFGYGGIGTRWTYNASGGSGWYGGGGSYASSGGGGSSYISGHAGCIGVNSSGKSLTSTYSKVADSISYTGYKFTNTQMIDGQGYPWTIVKSSASSGMPSPTSASLITGNTGSGYAKITYLGS
;
A
#
# COMPACT_ATOMS: atom_id res chain seq x y z
N ARG A 1 -8.46 -11.94 -18.71
CA ARG A 1 -9.54 -11.04 -18.29
C ARG A 1 -10.31 -11.77 -17.20
N VAL A 2 -10.10 -11.45 -15.95
CA VAL A 2 -10.98 -11.96 -14.88
C VAL A 2 -12.32 -11.27 -15.10
N SER A 3 -13.34 -12.05 -15.45
CA SER A 3 -14.69 -11.53 -15.61
C SER A 3 -15.26 -11.32 -14.22
N VAL A 4 -15.50 -10.10 -13.85
CA VAL A 4 -16.29 -9.78 -12.67
C VAL A 4 -17.74 -10.10 -13.02
N THR A 5 -18.27 -11.16 -12.46
CA THR A 5 -19.62 -11.66 -12.78
C THR A 5 -20.73 -11.03 -11.95
N SER A 6 -20.37 -10.17 -10.99
CA SER A 6 -21.35 -9.48 -10.14
C SER A 6 -21.94 -8.26 -10.84
N SER A 7 -23.24 -8.12 -10.76
CA SER A 7 -23.98 -6.94 -11.25
C SER A 7 -23.76 -5.68 -10.38
N ILE A 8 -23.10 -5.83 -9.24
CA ILE A 8 -22.74 -4.74 -8.33
C ILE A 8 -21.22 -4.68 -8.31
N ASN A 9 -20.64 -3.93 -9.22
CA ASN A 9 -19.20 -3.70 -9.31
C ASN A 9 -18.71 -2.88 -8.10
N THR A 10 -18.65 -3.51 -6.94
CA THR A 10 -18.00 -2.92 -5.79
C THR A 10 -16.51 -3.25 -5.85
N TRP A 11 -15.67 -2.23 -5.87
CA TRP A 11 -14.21 -2.36 -5.95
C TRP A 11 -13.62 -3.26 -4.86
N ASN A 12 -14.34 -3.49 -3.77
CA ASN A 12 -13.96 -4.29 -2.61
C ASN A 12 -14.56 -5.70 -2.59
N GLU A 13 -15.10 -6.17 -3.71
CA GLU A 13 -15.51 -7.58 -3.81
C GLU A 13 -14.30 -8.51 -3.66
N ASN A 14 -14.49 -9.58 -2.90
CA ASN A 14 -13.41 -10.52 -2.59
C ASN A 14 -12.74 -11.07 -3.86
N GLU A 15 -13.52 -11.41 -4.88
CA GLU A 15 -12.98 -11.90 -6.14
C GLU A 15 -12.09 -10.87 -6.83
N SER A 16 -12.53 -9.62 -6.88
CA SER A 16 -11.76 -8.51 -7.44
C SER A 16 -10.47 -8.26 -6.65
N LEU A 17 -10.56 -8.23 -5.32
CA LEU A 17 -9.40 -8.00 -4.45
C LEU A 17 -8.40 -9.15 -4.50
N ASN A 18 -8.87 -10.40 -4.54
CA ASN A 18 -8.02 -11.58 -4.53
C ASN A 18 -7.33 -11.80 -5.88
N SER A 19 -7.95 -11.42 -6.99
CA SER A 19 -7.41 -11.61 -8.34
C SER A 19 -6.32 -10.61 -8.73
N ARG A 20 -6.01 -9.64 -7.88
CA ARG A 20 -4.97 -8.65 -8.18
C ARG A 20 -3.59 -9.29 -8.29
N ILE A 21 -2.89 -8.97 -9.35
CA ILE A 21 -1.54 -9.46 -9.64
C ILE A 21 -0.47 -8.36 -9.45
N MET A 22 -0.91 -7.11 -9.35
CA MET A 22 -0.06 -5.96 -9.08
C MET A 22 -0.86 -4.88 -8.34
N VAL A 23 -0.30 -4.35 -7.27
CA VAL A 23 -0.88 -3.26 -6.47
C VAL A 23 0.23 -2.30 -6.06
N ALA A 24 0.03 -1.02 -6.30
CA ALA A 24 0.88 0.02 -5.73
C ALA A 24 0.29 0.51 -4.41
N GLY A 25 1.12 0.65 -3.40
CA GLY A 25 0.75 1.25 -2.13
C GLY A 25 0.54 2.77 -2.26
N GLY A 26 -0.57 3.26 -1.77
CA GLY A 26 -0.88 4.69 -1.70
C GLY A 26 -0.29 5.34 -0.45
N GLY A 27 -0.01 6.64 -0.52
CA GLY A 27 0.38 7.43 0.66
C GLY A 27 -0.80 7.71 1.58
N GLY A 28 -0.53 7.84 2.86
CA GLY A 28 -1.49 8.30 3.86
C GLY A 28 -1.69 9.81 3.81
N GLY A 29 -2.79 10.29 4.37
CA GLY A 29 -3.08 11.71 4.50
C GLY A 29 -2.13 12.42 5.48
N GLY A 30 -1.75 13.65 5.15
CA GLY A 30 -1.07 14.53 6.07
C GLY A 30 -2.04 15.14 7.08
N TYR A 31 -1.49 15.68 8.14
CA TYR A 31 -2.22 16.37 9.19
C TYR A 31 -1.67 17.78 9.42
N TYR A 32 -2.59 18.72 9.61
CA TYR A 32 -2.28 20.09 9.94
C TYR A 32 -3.36 20.65 10.89
N ASN A 33 -2.96 21.28 11.95
CA ASN A 33 -3.84 22.14 12.74
C ASN A 33 -3.22 23.52 12.97
N SER A 34 -4.06 24.48 13.40
CA SER A 34 -3.66 25.87 13.66
C SER A 34 -2.62 26.03 14.76
N ASP A 35 -2.41 25.02 15.61
CA ASP A 35 -1.50 25.03 16.75
C ASP A 35 -0.08 24.56 16.40
N ALA A 36 0.29 24.64 15.12
CA ALA A 36 1.60 24.24 14.58
C ALA A 36 1.96 22.75 14.77
N ASN A 37 0.98 21.88 15.02
CA ASN A 37 1.18 20.45 14.97
C ASN A 37 1.06 19.96 13.52
N TYR A 38 2.17 19.62 12.94
CA TYR A 38 2.25 19.11 11.59
C TYR A 38 2.56 17.61 11.60
N GLY A 39 1.93 16.89 10.71
CA GLY A 39 2.26 15.49 10.45
C GLY A 39 2.26 15.23 8.96
N THR A 40 3.33 14.63 8.45
CA THR A 40 3.37 14.13 7.06
C THR A 40 2.77 12.76 7.00
N GLY A 41 1.92 12.52 5.99
CA GLY A 41 1.40 11.19 5.72
C GLY A 41 2.53 10.22 5.40
N GLY A 42 2.38 8.97 5.82
CA GLY A 42 3.30 7.90 5.47
C GLY A 42 3.29 7.64 3.96
N ALA A 43 4.44 7.55 3.34
CA ALA A 43 4.54 7.20 1.92
C ALA A 43 4.01 5.79 1.65
N GLY A 44 3.49 5.55 0.45
CA GLY A 44 3.23 4.20 -0.03
C GLY A 44 4.53 3.40 -0.05
N GLY A 45 4.50 2.20 0.49
CA GLY A 45 5.69 1.38 0.65
C GLY A 45 5.90 0.35 -0.44
N GLY A 46 7.01 -0.36 -0.34
CA GLY A 46 7.21 -1.63 -1.00
C GLY A 46 6.44 -2.73 -0.27
N LEU A 47 7.15 -3.64 0.40
CA LEU A 47 6.50 -4.71 1.18
C LEU A 47 5.79 -4.19 2.44
N THR A 48 6.16 -2.99 2.91
CA THR A 48 5.55 -2.33 4.07
C THR A 48 5.41 -0.84 3.78
N GLY A 49 4.23 -0.29 4.03
CA GLY A 49 3.98 1.15 3.98
C GLY A 49 4.70 1.88 5.11
N TYR A 50 4.92 3.17 4.93
CA TYR A 50 5.53 3.99 5.96
C TYR A 50 4.50 4.46 7.00
N ASN A 51 4.94 4.61 8.22
CA ASN A 51 4.14 5.26 9.24
C ASN A 51 3.95 6.74 8.89
N GLY A 52 2.82 7.29 9.24
CA GLY A 52 2.66 8.73 9.33
C GLY A 52 3.54 9.33 10.44
N SER A 53 3.61 10.65 10.48
CA SER A 53 4.30 11.39 11.56
C SER A 53 3.32 12.24 12.36
N GLY A 54 3.78 12.78 13.47
CA GLY A 54 2.99 13.60 14.38
C GLY A 54 3.00 13.06 15.81
N THR A 55 2.49 13.86 16.75
CA THR A 55 2.63 13.61 18.19
C THR A 55 1.53 12.72 18.78
N ASN A 56 0.34 12.70 18.17
CA ASN A 56 -0.86 12.09 18.76
C ASN A 56 -1.22 10.72 18.12
N GLY A 57 -0.26 9.83 17.99
CA GLY A 57 -0.52 8.49 17.50
C GLY A 57 -0.76 8.42 15.97
N PRO A 58 0.27 8.67 15.17
CA PRO A 58 0.14 8.55 13.72
C PRO A 58 -0.24 7.12 13.29
N GLY A 59 -0.95 7.02 12.18
CA GLY A 59 -1.28 5.74 11.57
C GLY A 59 -0.02 4.97 11.15
N THR A 60 -0.03 3.67 11.36
CA THR A 60 1.06 2.78 10.93
C THR A 60 0.89 2.37 9.46
N GLY A 61 1.98 1.99 8.79
CA GLY A 61 1.94 1.44 7.45
C GLY A 61 1.27 0.07 7.39
N GLY A 62 0.64 -0.24 6.25
CA GLY A 62 0.16 -1.58 5.93
C GLY A 62 1.33 -2.51 5.61
N THR A 63 1.13 -3.82 5.82
CA THR A 63 2.13 -4.87 5.58
C THR A 63 1.68 -5.83 4.48
N GLN A 64 2.37 -6.97 4.31
CA GLN A 64 1.93 -8.02 3.40
C GLN A 64 0.78 -8.87 3.95
N VAL A 65 0.46 -8.76 5.25
CA VAL A 65 -0.49 -9.66 5.93
C VAL A 65 -1.50 -8.94 6.80
N SER A 66 -1.33 -7.63 7.03
CA SER A 66 -2.22 -6.84 7.88
C SER A 66 -2.27 -5.39 7.46
N GLY A 67 -3.41 -4.76 7.66
CA GLY A 67 -3.52 -3.30 7.58
C GLY A 67 -2.80 -2.61 8.73
N GLY A 68 -2.45 -1.36 8.52
CA GLY A 68 -1.96 -0.47 9.56
C GLY A 68 -3.07 -0.09 10.54
N TYR A 69 -2.70 0.45 11.66
CA TYR A 69 -3.61 0.85 12.73
C TYR A 69 -3.25 2.25 13.27
N ASP A 70 -4.17 2.85 13.99
CA ASP A 70 -3.97 4.09 14.71
C ASP A 70 -3.21 3.82 16.02
N LYS A 71 -2.05 4.44 16.21
CA LYS A 71 -1.24 4.29 17.45
C LYS A 71 -1.89 4.91 18.69
N SER A 72 -2.90 5.75 18.53
CA SER A 72 -3.67 6.28 19.68
C SER A 72 -4.65 5.26 20.26
N ALA A 73 -4.63 4.02 19.78
CA ALA A 73 -5.48 2.91 20.21
C ALA A 73 -6.99 3.10 19.95
N SER A 74 -7.37 3.98 19.02
CA SER A 74 -8.75 4.03 18.56
C SER A 74 -9.01 2.90 17.57
N SER A 75 -10.10 2.18 17.74
CA SER A 75 -10.49 1.07 16.86
C SER A 75 -10.92 1.50 15.45
N PHE A 76 -10.93 2.80 15.17
CA PHE A 76 -11.51 3.35 13.95
C PHE A 76 -10.53 3.49 12.78
N GLY A 77 -9.25 3.54 13.06
CA GLY A 77 -8.23 3.81 12.04
C GLY A 77 -7.60 2.57 11.40
N ILE A 78 -8.22 1.41 11.46
CA ILE A 78 -7.61 0.18 10.96
C ILE A 78 -7.75 0.09 9.44
N GLY A 79 -6.63 -0.02 8.76
CA GLY A 79 -6.56 -0.37 7.35
C GLY A 79 -6.84 -1.87 7.14
N GLY A 80 -7.15 -2.25 5.93
CA GLY A 80 -7.44 -3.65 5.61
C GLY A 80 -6.96 -4.03 4.22
N PHE A 81 -7.35 -5.21 3.80
CA PHE A 81 -7.01 -5.73 2.49
C PHE A 81 -7.68 -4.91 1.39
N GLY A 82 -6.88 -4.10 0.69
CA GLY A 82 -7.35 -3.24 -0.39
C GLY A 82 -7.77 -1.83 0.01
N TYR A 83 -7.85 -1.48 1.28
CA TYR A 83 -8.31 -0.17 1.72
C TYR A 83 -7.50 0.40 2.88
N GLY A 84 -7.37 1.72 2.91
CA GLY A 84 -6.77 2.45 4.04
C GLY A 84 -7.76 2.66 5.18
N GLY A 85 -7.25 2.75 6.39
CA GLY A 85 -8.03 3.07 7.58
C GLY A 85 -8.65 4.47 7.47
N ILE A 86 -9.86 4.61 7.97
CA ILE A 86 -10.59 5.88 7.96
C ILE A 86 -10.09 6.71 9.13
N GLY A 87 -9.81 8.00 8.91
CA GLY A 87 -9.66 8.95 10.02
C GLY A 87 -10.96 9.04 10.82
N THR A 88 -10.87 9.22 12.13
CA THR A 88 -12.06 9.25 13.01
C THR A 88 -12.99 10.43 12.73
N ARG A 89 -14.22 10.39 13.26
CA ARG A 89 -15.36 11.29 12.97
C ARG A 89 -15.18 12.78 13.27
N TRP A 90 -14.08 13.21 13.85
CA TRP A 90 -13.89 14.59 14.28
C TRP A 90 -12.97 15.37 13.31
N THR A 91 -12.99 16.66 13.34
CA THR A 91 -12.48 17.62 12.36
C THR A 91 -10.96 17.54 12.04
N TYR A 92 -10.20 16.69 12.70
CA TYR A 92 -8.73 16.69 12.64
C TYR A 92 -8.17 15.28 12.42
N ASN A 93 -8.47 14.67 11.26
CA ASN A 93 -8.12 13.27 11.04
C ASN A 93 -7.53 13.04 9.67
N ALA A 94 -6.53 12.18 9.59
CA ALA A 94 -5.97 11.72 8.35
C ALA A 94 -6.28 10.23 8.11
N SER A 95 -6.68 9.91 6.89
CA SER A 95 -6.91 8.53 6.47
C SER A 95 -5.61 7.85 6.06
N GLY A 96 -5.54 6.55 6.23
CA GLY A 96 -4.46 5.73 5.70
C GLY A 96 -4.54 5.59 4.18
N GLY A 97 -3.40 5.36 3.54
CA GLY A 97 -3.32 5.05 2.13
C GLY A 97 -3.81 3.63 1.83
N SER A 98 -4.44 3.43 0.68
CA SER A 98 -4.82 2.09 0.20
C SER A 98 -3.59 1.31 -0.30
N GLY A 99 -3.74 0.01 -0.54
CA GLY A 99 -2.65 -0.83 -1.04
C GLY A 99 -3.03 -2.30 -1.13
N TRP A 100 -2.02 -3.19 -1.10
CA TRP A 100 -2.26 -4.61 -0.85
C TRP A 100 -2.94 -4.79 0.49
N TYR A 101 -2.31 -4.26 1.54
CA TYR A 101 -2.98 -3.86 2.77
C TYR A 101 -2.80 -2.36 2.97
N GLY A 102 -3.85 -1.67 3.34
CA GLY A 102 -3.81 -0.23 3.55
C GLY A 102 -3.17 0.16 4.87
N GLY A 103 -2.68 1.38 4.95
CA GLY A 103 -2.19 1.98 6.17
C GLY A 103 -3.31 2.34 7.14
N GLY A 104 -2.97 2.58 8.39
CA GLY A 104 -3.90 3.05 9.43
C GLY A 104 -4.26 4.52 9.24
N GLY A 105 -5.48 4.88 9.55
CA GLY A 105 -5.86 6.26 9.79
C GLY A 105 -5.32 6.74 11.14
N SER A 106 -5.62 7.98 11.50
CA SER A 106 -5.18 8.53 12.79
C SER A 106 -6.21 9.48 13.40
N TYR A 107 -6.05 9.74 14.69
CA TYR A 107 -6.72 10.81 15.42
C TYR A 107 -5.72 11.92 15.69
N ALA A 108 -6.00 13.13 15.22
CA ALA A 108 -5.14 14.31 15.41
C ALA A 108 -3.66 14.08 15.02
N SER A 109 -3.43 13.31 13.97
CA SER A 109 -2.10 13.01 13.44
C SER A 109 -2.23 12.53 11.97
N SER A 110 -1.14 12.10 11.35
CA SER A 110 -1.11 11.70 9.95
C SER A 110 -1.38 10.20 9.75
N GLY A 111 -1.99 9.83 8.63
CA GLY A 111 -2.22 8.45 8.27
C GLY A 111 -0.96 7.72 7.77
N GLY A 112 -0.94 6.41 7.91
CA GLY A 112 0.10 5.54 7.36
C GLY A 112 -0.11 5.22 5.88
N GLY A 113 0.94 4.87 5.16
CA GLY A 113 0.89 4.42 3.78
C GLY A 113 0.50 2.94 3.64
N GLY A 114 -0.02 2.55 2.49
CA GLY A 114 -0.29 1.16 2.15
C GLY A 114 0.95 0.42 1.63
N SER A 115 0.91 -0.89 1.66
CA SER A 115 1.93 -1.76 1.07
C SER A 115 1.66 -2.04 -0.41
N SER A 116 2.70 -2.36 -1.15
CA SER A 116 2.63 -2.80 -2.55
C SER A 116 2.64 -4.33 -2.65
N TYR A 117 2.21 -4.84 -3.80
CA TYR A 117 2.26 -6.25 -4.15
C TYR A 117 2.55 -6.41 -5.63
N ILE A 118 3.42 -7.36 -5.95
CA ILE A 118 3.64 -7.82 -7.32
C ILE A 118 3.71 -9.35 -7.27
N SER A 119 2.84 -10.02 -8.00
CA SER A 119 2.85 -11.48 -8.09
C SER A 119 4.18 -12.00 -8.65
N GLY A 120 4.87 -12.82 -7.88
CA GLY A 120 6.22 -13.33 -8.19
C GLY A 120 7.38 -12.50 -7.65
N HIS A 121 7.12 -11.32 -7.04
CA HIS A 121 8.19 -10.55 -6.40
C HIS A 121 8.58 -11.14 -5.06
N ALA A 122 9.87 -11.25 -4.81
CA ALA A 122 10.39 -11.80 -3.56
C ALA A 122 9.91 -10.99 -2.34
N GLY A 123 9.42 -11.68 -1.32
CA GLY A 123 8.90 -11.07 -0.09
C GLY A 123 7.43 -10.65 -0.16
N CYS A 124 6.81 -10.59 -1.33
CA CYS A 124 5.36 -10.48 -1.43
C CYS A 124 4.68 -11.74 -0.91
N ILE A 125 3.50 -11.59 -0.34
CA ILE A 125 2.65 -12.68 0.12
C ILE A 125 1.32 -12.59 -0.59
N GLY A 126 1.03 -13.58 -1.41
CA GLY A 126 -0.23 -13.70 -2.12
C GLY A 126 -1.38 -14.04 -1.17
N VAL A 127 -2.60 -13.96 -1.68
CA VAL A 127 -3.81 -14.43 -0.98
C VAL A 127 -4.43 -15.57 -1.76
N ASN A 128 -5.15 -16.43 -1.07
CA ASN A 128 -5.96 -17.47 -1.71
C ASN A 128 -7.28 -16.89 -2.23
N SER A 129 -8.06 -17.71 -2.93
CA SER A 129 -9.36 -17.31 -3.49
C SER A 129 -10.38 -16.83 -2.46
N SER A 130 -10.20 -17.12 -1.17
CA SER A 130 -11.08 -16.68 -0.09
C SER A 130 -10.60 -15.40 0.63
N GLY A 131 -9.59 -14.72 0.11
CA GLY A 131 -9.08 -13.45 0.64
C GLY A 131 -8.22 -13.57 1.91
N LYS A 132 -7.89 -14.78 2.32
CA LYS A 132 -6.98 -14.99 3.45
C LYS A 132 -5.54 -14.91 2.97
N SER A 133 -4.72 -14.14 3.65
CA SER A 133 -3.28 -14.20 3.45
C SER A 133 -2.79 -15.63 3.63
N LEU A 134 -1.94 -16.07 2.72
CA LEU A 134 -1.21 -17.31 2.92
C LEU A 134 -0.35 -17.14 4.16
N THR A 135 -0.48 -18.07 5.09
CA THR A 135 0.16 -17.95 6.39
C THR A 135 1.65 -18.30 6.35
N SER A 136 2.31 -18.00 7.43
CA SER A 136 3.77 -18.14 7.63
C SER A 136 4.36 -19.55 7.49
N THR A 137 3.56 -20.57 7.20
CA THR A 137 4.02 -21.95 6.95
C THR A 137 4.72 -22.12 5.61
N TYR A 138 4.56 -21.17 4.70
CA TYR A 138 5.19 -21.21 3.39
C TYR A 138 6.43 -20.31 3.35
N SER A 139 7.41 -20.67 2.55
CA SER A 139 8.51 -19.76 2.22
C SER A 139 7.96 -18.50 1.58
N LYS A 140 8.34 -17.33 2.08
CA LYS A 140 7.86 -16.03 1.54
C LYS A 140 8.07 -15.89 0.05
N VAL A 141 9.08 -16.53 -0.51
CA VAL A 141 9.35 -16.50 -1.96
C VAL A 141 8.35 -17.37 -2.73
N ALA A 142 7.99 -18.54 -2.20
CA ALA A 142 7.01 -19.42 -2.84
C ALA A 142 5.59 -18.85 -2.80
N ASP A 143 5.27 -18.06 -1.79
CA ASP A 143 3.93 -17.52 -1.55
C ASP A 143 3.67 -16.20 -2.24
N SER A 144 4.61 -15.69 -3.02
CA SER A 144 4.47 -14.41 -3.71
C SER A 144 3.54 -14.46 -4.92
N ILE A 145 3.14 -15.65 -5.36
CA ILE A 145 2.33 -15.82 -6.58
C ILE A 145 0.85 -15.67 -6.25
N SER A 146 0.15 -14.84 -7.03
CA SER A 146 -1.31 -14.74 -6.97
C SER A 146 -1.97 -16.11 -7.19
N TYR A 147 -3.09 -16.37 -6.53
CA TYR A 147 -3.87 -17.60 -6.72
C TYR A 147 -4.31 -17.81 -8.18
N THR A 148 -4.33 -16.77 -8.99
CA THR A 148 -4.61 -16.86 -10.43
C THR A 148 -3.51 -17.57 -11.21
N GLY A 149 -2.36 -17.81 -10.60
CA GLY A 149 -1.17 -18.39 -11.22
C GLY A 149 -0.35 -17.42 -12.08
N TYR A 150 -0.87 -16.23 -12.37
CA TYR A 150 -0.12 -15.23 -13.11
C TYR A 150 0.99 -14.66 -12.24
N LYS A 151 2.20 -14.65 -12.76
CA LYS A 151 3.37 -14.10 -12.08
C LYS A 151 4.23 -13.28 -13.03
N PHE A 152 4.92 -12.31 -12.48
CA PHE A 152 5.95 -11.54 -13.18
C PHE A 152 7.34 -12.08 -12.86
N THR A 153 8.24 -11.97 -13.80
CA THR A 153 9.67 -12.25 -13.64
C THR A 153 10.46 -10.95 -13.75
N ASN A 154 11.69 -10.91 -13.24
CA ASN A 154 12.54 -9.71 -13.25
C ASN A 154 11.85 -8.48 -12.66
N THR A 155 11.10 -8.69 -11.60
CA THR A 155 10.28 -7.67 -10.97
C THR A 155 11.15 -6.62 -10.26
N GLN A 156 10.75 -5.37 -10.38
CA GLN A 156 11.28 -4.25 -9.61
C GLN A 156 10.16 -3.64 -8.79
N MET A 157 10.43 -3.35 -7.53
CA MET A 157 9.52 -2.66 -6.63
C MET A 157 10.25 -1.47 -6.04
N ILE A 158 9.73 -0.28 -6.25
CA ILE A 158 10.28 0.98 -5.72
C ILE A 158 9.17 1.64 -4.92
N ASP A 159 9.45 2.02 -3.69
CA ASP A 159 8.48 2.67 -2.82
C ASP A 159 8.31 4.17 -3.12
N GLY A 160 7.34 4.80 -2.45
CA GLY A 160 7.03 6.23 -2.63
C GLY A 160 8.13 7.19 -2.16
N GLN A 161 9.19 6.69 -1.54
CA GLN A 161 10.40 7.45 -1.19
C GLN A 161 11.57 7.16 -2.14
N GLY A 162 11.35 6.33 -3.16
CA GLY A 162 12.35 6.00 -4.17
C GLY A 162 13.32 4.89 -3.76
N TYR A 163 13.02 4.11 -2.74
CA TYR A 163 13.88 2.99 -2.33
C TYR A 163 13.44 1.70 -3.00
N PRO A 164 14.38 0.99 -3.67
CA PRO A 164 14.12 -0.35 -4.17
C PRO A 164 13.89 -1.35 -3.02
N TRP A 165 13.03 -2.31 -3.29
CA TRP A 165 12.74 -3.42 -2.40
C TRP A 165 13.01 -4.74 -3.11
N THR A 166 13.65 -5.62 -2.37
CA THR A 166 13.63 -7.06 -2.62
C THR A 166 12.82 -7.70 -1.48
N ILE A 167 13.42 -8.62 -0.71
CA ILE A 167 12.81 -9.07 0.57
C ILE A 167 12.91 -7.97 1.65
N VAL A 168 13.90 -7.10 1.50
CA VAL A 168 14.14 -5.96 2.39
C VAL A 168 14.28 -4.67 1.57
N LYS A 169 14.06 -3.56 2.24
CA LYS A 169 14.29 -2.23 1.67
C LYS A 169 15.79 -1.99 1.44
N SER A 170 16.13 -1.46 0.28
CA SER A 170 17.50 -0.99 0.01
C SER A 170 17.90 0.13 0.98
N SER A 171 19.17 0.19 1.32
CA SER A 171 19.74 1.29 2.10
C SER A 171 19.93 2.58 1.28
N ALA A 172 19.92 2.48 -0.05
CA ALA A 172 20.07 3.61 -0.96
C ALA A 172 18.82 3.80 -1.81
N SER A 173 18.37 5.04 -1.96
CA SER A 173 17.32 5.41 -2.90
C SER A 173 17.86 5.38 -4.32
N SER A 174 17.10 4.81 -5.24
CA SER A 174 17.36 4.89 -6.69
C SER A 174 16.51 5.96 -7.37
N GLY A 175 15.61 6.62 -6.61
CA GLY A 175 14.53 7.38 -7.19
C GLY A 175 13.46 6.50 -7.84
N MET A 176 12.34 7.09 -8.19
CA MET A 176 11.25 6.44 -8.90
C MET A 176 11.05 7.09 -10.27
N PRO A 177 10.62 6.36 -11.30
CA PRO A 177 10.36 6.94 -12.61
C PRO A 177 9.31 8.05 -12.52
N SER A 178 9.60 9.19 -13.12
CA SER A 178 8.61 10.26 -13.25
C SER A 178 7.45 9.80 -14.14
N PRO A 179 6.19 10.11 -13.77
CA PRO A 179 5.05 9.81 -14.62
C PRO A 179 5.02 10.63 -15.92
N THR A 180 5.66 11.79 -15.93
CA THR A 180 5.56 12.78 -17.00
C THR A 180 6.86 13.07 -17.75
N SER A 181 7.98 12.53 -17.29
CA SER A 181 9.28 12.75 -17.89
C SER A 181 10.16 11.50 -17.83
N ALA A 182 11.32 11.53 -18.47
CA ALA A 182 12.32 10.47 -18.37
C ALA A 182 13.21 10.56 -17.11
N SER A 183 12.98 11.56 -16.25
CA SER A 183 13.78 11.77 -15.06
C SER A 183 13.34 10.88 -13.90
N LEU A 184 14.18 10.72 -12.91
CA LEU A 184 13.84 10.11 -11.64
C LEU A 184 13.39 11.20 -10.66
N ILE A 185 12.40 10.86 -9.84
CA ILE A 185 11.85 11.75 -8.80
C ILE A 185 11.86 11.03 -7.45
N THR A 186 11.75 11.80 -6.37
CA THR A 186 11.56 11.29 -5.03
C THR A 186 10.11 11.56 -4.62
N GLY A 187 9.27 10.53 -4.71
CA GLY A 187 7.85 10.67 -4.42
C GLY A 187 7.07 11.39 -5.53
N ASN A 188 5.76 11.33 -5.45
CA ASN A 188 4.82 12.06 -6.28
C ASN A 188 3.85 12.82 -5.39
N THR A 189 3.80 14.14 -5.51
CA THR A 189 2.93 15.01 -4.70
C THR A 189 1.57 15.28 -5.36
N GLY A 190 1.36 14.77 -6.57
CA GLY A 190 0.12 14.93 -7.32
C GLY A 190 -0.81 13.73 -7.22
N SER A 191 -1.75 13.66 -8.15
CA SER A 191 -2.64 12.52 -8.32
C SER A 191 -1.87 11.22 -8.54
N GLY A 192 -2.45 10.09 -8.16
CA GLY A 192 -1.90 8.77 -8.45
C GLY A 192 -1.68 8.60 -9.96
N TYR A 193 -0.66 7.87 -10.34
CA TYR A 193 -0.29 7.66 -11.73
C TYR A 193 0.02 6.19 -12.00
N ALA A 194 -0.40 5.72 -13.15
CA ALA A 194 -0.04 4.40 -13.65
C ALA A 194 0.39 4.51 -15.13
N LYS A 195 1.49 3.83 -15.47
CA LYS A 195 1.95 3.73 -16.85
C LYS A 195 2.13 2.25 -17.20
N ILE A 196 1.46 1.83 -18.26
CA ILE A 196 1.62 0.49 -18.82
C ILE A 196 2.22 0.67 -20.22
N THR A 197 3.36 0.01 -20.46
CA THR A 197 4.01 0.00 -21.77
C THR A 197 3.98 -1.42 -22.30
N TYR A 198 3.30 -1.63 -23.43
CA TYR A 198 3.35 -2.88 -24.15
C TYR A 198 4.64 -2.91 -25.00
N LEU A 199 5.46 -3.91 -24.79
CA LEU A 199 6.76 -4.04 -25.45
C LEU A 199 6.72 -4.95 -26.70
N GLY A 200 5.53 -5.39 -27.10
CA GLY A 200 5.38 -6.33 -28.19
C GLY A 200 5.42 -7.80 -27.73
N SER A 201 5.11 -8.71 -28.63
CA SER A 201 5.25 -10.16 -28.50
C SER A 201 6.41 -10.64 -29.35
#